data_1de5f818c84a82251b713a39b1c053f2
#
_entry.id   1de5f818c84a82251b713a39b1c053f2
#
_cell.length_a   1.000
_cell.length_b   1.000
_cell.length_c   1.000
_cell.angle_alpha   90.00
_cell.angle_beta   90.00
_cell.angle_gamma   90.00
#
_symmetry.space_group_name_H-M   'P 1'
#
loop_
_entity.id
_entity.type
_entity.pdbx_description
1 polymer ?
#
loop_
_entity_poly.entity_id
_entity_poly.type
_entity_poly.pdbx_seq_one_letter_code
_entity_poly.pdbx_strand_id
1 'polypeptide(L)'
;EKYMEIWIDIVKQKISNQSRALSIMGLDGAERIAEYVAAVDAENVDYCESLAAKEYFSYYHEGFNRRSEDPINSRLNYGYAVVRSAIARKLVATGFHPTFGIHHDNQLNAFNLADDLIEPYRAIVDLVAHNNIASNIQLSKSERRELAHALHNACIVDGVKVNVMSAIDIMVESLKRIILDASTEKLKLPMILPVESMEGITE
;
A
#
# COMPACT_ATOMS: atom_id res chain seq x y z
N GLU A 1 1.55 -1.90 -23.44
CA GLU A 1 2.51 -2.92 -23.00
C GLU A 1 3.23 -2.47 -21.72
N LYS A 2 3.97 -1.38 -21.75
CA LYS A 2 4.77 -0.87 -20.60
C LYS A 2 3.94 -0.57 -19.33
N TYR A 3 2.76 0.03 -19.45
CA TYR A 3 1.88 0.30 -18.29
C TYR A 3 1.38 -1.00 -17.65
N MET A 4 1.09 -2.02 -18.44
CA MET A 4 0.69 -3.34 -17.94
C MET A 4 1.84 -4.01 -17.16
N GLU A 5 3.08 -3.91 -17.64
CA GLU A 5 4.25 -4.42 -16.91
C GLU A 5 4.42 -3.73 -15.55
N ILE A 6 4.28 -2.40 -15.50
CA ILE A 6 4.32 -1.64 -14.25
C ILE A 6 3.18 -2.07 -13.32
N TRP A 7 1.96 -2.25 -13.85
CA TRP A 7 0.82 -2.69 -13.05
C TRP A 7 1.02 -4.08 -12.46
N ILE A 8 1.53 -5.02 -13.25
CA ILE A 8 1.90 -6.36 -12.77
C ILE A 8 2.91 -6.29 -11.61
N ASP A 9 3.95 -5.47 -11.74
CA ASP A 9 4.96 -5.30 -10.67
C ASP A 9 4.32 -4.71 -9.40
N ILE A 10 3.43 -3.73 -9.52
CA ILE A 10 2.66 -3.13 -8.42
C ILE A 10 1.81 -4.19 -7.71
N VAL A 11 1.03 -4.98 -8.47
CA VAL A 11 0.14 -6.00 -7.90
C VAL A 11 0.95 -7.12 -7.24
N LYS A 12 2.03 -7.59 -7.86
CA LYS A 12 2.93 -8.59 -7.26
C LYS A 12 3.50 -8.09 -5.93
N GLN A 13 3.95 -6.84 -5.89
CA GLN A 13 4.48 -6.27 -4.64
C GLN A 13 3.39 -6.07 -3.58
N LYS A 14 2.18 -5.65 -3.96
CA LYS A 14 1.02 -5.59 -3.07
C LYS A 14 0.77 -6.95 -2.40
N ILE A 15 0.61 -8.00 -3.20
CA ILE A 15 0.32 -9.35 -2.72
C ILE A 15 1.47 -9.88 -1.83
N SER A 16 2.72 -9.66 -2.25
CA SER A 16 3.89 -10.01 -1.45
C SER A 16 3.89 -9.32 -0.09
N ASN A 17 3.56 -8.03 -0.05
CA ASN A 17 3.46 -7.27 1.19
C ASN A 17 2.27 -7.70 2.05
N GLN A 18 1.14 -8.10 1.47
CA GLN A 18 0.01 -8.68 2.19
C GLN A 18 0.39 -10.00 2.87
N SER A 19 1.04 -10.93 2.14
CA SER A 19 1.58 -12.16 2.71
C SER A 19 2.52 -11.85 3.88
N ARG A 20 3.45 -10.93 3.68
CA ARG A 20 4.41 -10.52 4.70
C ARG A 20 3.74 -9.88 5.92
N ALA A 21 2.69 -9.09 5.71
CA ALA A 21 1.91 -8.48 6.80
C ALA A 21 1.26 -9.54 7.69
N LEU A 22 0.63 -10.59 7.11
CA LEU A 22 0.08 -11.70 7.89
C LEU A 22 1.16 -12.37 8.74
N SER A 23 2.34 -12.65 8.18
CA SER A 23 3.46 -13.22 8.93
C SER A 23 3.91 -12.31 10.09
N ILE A 24 4.01 -11.00 9.86
CA ILE A 24 4.43 -10.03 10.89
C ILE A 24 3.39 -9.95 12.01
N MET A 25 2.10 -10.01 11.68
CA MET A 25 0.99 -10.01 12.65
C MET A 25 0.82 -11.35 13.37
N GLY A 26 1.53 -12.42 12.94
CA GLY A 26 1.36 -13.77 13.48
C GLY A 26 0.03 -14.42 13.11
N LEU A 27 -0.57 -13.99 11.98
CA LEU A 27 -1.81 -14.52 11.44
C LEU A 27 -1.55 -15.63 10.42
N ASP A 28 -2.53 -16.51 10.27
CA ASP A 28 -2.49 -17.56 9.25
C ASP A 28 -2.58 -17.02 7.83
N GLY A 29 -2.33 -17.85 6.83
CA GLY A 29 -2.59 -17.55 5.43
C GLY A 29 -1.43 -16.91 4.66
N ALA A 30 -0.33 -16.55 5.30
CA ALA A 30 0.81 -15.88 4.63
C ALA A 30 1.33 -16.66 3.42
N GLU A 31 1.57 -17.97 3.55
CA GLU A 31 2.05 -18.83 2.46
C GLU A 31 1.01 -18.90 1.33
N ARG A 32 -0.26 -19.04 1.70
CA ARG A 32 -1.36 -19.09 0.75
C ARG A 32 -1.48 -17.81 -0.09
N ILE A 33 -1.35 -16.63 0.54
CA ILE A 33 -1.34 -15.35 -0.18
C ILE A 33 -0.10 -15.25 -1.08
N ALA A 34 1.07 -15.73 -0.64
CA ALA A 34 2.28 -15.71 -1.44
C ALA A 34 2.16 -16.50 -2.77
N GLU A 35 1.37 -17.57 -2.81
CA GLU A 35 1.13 -18.36 -4.04
C GLU A 35 0.58 -17.51 -5.19
N TYR A 36 -0.26 -16.51 -4.88
CA TYR A 36 -0.81 -15.63 -5.92
C TYR A 36 0.25 -14.81 -6.64
N VAL A 37 1.38 -14.47 -5.99
CA VAL A 37 2.46 -13.68 -6.62
C VAL A 37 3.00 -14.38 -7.87
N ALA A 38 3.19 -15.70 -7.81
CA ALA A 38 3.69 -16.49 -8.93
C ALA A 38 2.65 -16.65 -10.06
N ALA A 39 1.36 -16.56 -9.73
CA ALA A 39 0.27 -16.74 -10.67
C ALA A 39 -0.06 -15.46 -11.47
N VAL A 40 0.37 -14.27 -11.00
CA VAL A 40 0.04 -12.99 -11.66
C VAL A 40 0.77 -12.83 -12.99
N ASP A 41 0.01 -12.64 -14.05
CA ASP A 41 0.45 -12.29 -15.41
C ASP A 41 -0.47 -11.24 -16.05
N ALA A 42 -0.21 -10.87 -17.30
CA ALA A 42 -0.98 -9.84 -18.02
C ALA A 42 -2.44 -10.20 -18.30
N GLU A 43 -2.79 -11.49 -18.32
CA GLU A 43 -4.14 -11.97 -18.65
C GLU A 43 -5.02 -12.06 -17.40
N ASN A 44 -4.42 -12.18 -16.21
CA ASN A 44 -5.15 -12.49 -14.98
C ASN A 44 -4.88 -11.52 -13.81
N VAL A 45 -4.09 -10.45 -14.00
CA VAL A 45 -3.62 -9.57 -12.91
C VAL A 45 -4.77 -9.08 -12.02
N ASP A 46 -5.87 -8.62 -12.57
CA ASP A 46 -7.00 -8.08 -11.82
C ASP A 46 -7.76 -9.18 -11.07
N TYR A 47 -7.86 -10.35 -11.67
CA TYR A 47 -8.48 -11.52 -11.04
C TYR A 47 -7.65 -12.00 -9.85
N CYS A 48 -6.34 -12.17 -10.03
CA CYS A 48 -5.43 -12.57 -8.95
C CYS A 48 -5.40 -11.53 -7.82
N GLU A 49 -5.36 -10.25 -8.18
CA GLU A 49 -5.40 -9.15 -7.21
C GLU A 49 -6.66 -9.21 -6.34
N SER A 50 -7.82 -9.36 -6.98
CA SER A 50 -9.11 -9.41 -6.30
C SER A 50 -9.24 -10.64 -5.39
N LEU A 51 -8.79 -11.82 -5.85
CA LEU A 51 -8.82 -13.04 -5.04
C LEU A 51 -7.86 -12.94 -3.85
N ALA A 52 -6.62 -12.51 -4.09
CA ALA A 52 -5.63 -12.34 -3.03
C ALA A 52 -6.11 -11.35 -1.96
N ALA A 53 -6.70 -10.22 -2.37
CA ALA A 53 -7.22 -9.23 -1.45
C ALA A 53 -8.40 -9.78 -0.62
N LYS A 54 -9.33 -10.50 -1.25
CA LYS A 54 -10.46 -11.13 -0.55
C LYS A 54 -9.97 -12.15 0.49
N GLU A 55 -9.04 -13.00 0.09
CA GLU A 55 -8.51 -14.05 0.97
C GLU A 55 -7.63 -13.44 2.08
N TYR A 56 -6.79 -12.46 1.77
CA TYR A 56 -6.01 -11.70 2.75
C TYR A 56 -6.88 -11.12 3.86
N PHE A 57 -7.96 -10.42 3.53
CA PHE A 57 -8.83 -9.82 4.53
C PHE A 57 -9.63 -10.84 5.34
N SER A 58 -9.84 -12.05 4.84
CA SER A 58 -10.45 -13.12 5.65
C SER A 58 -9.52 -13.62 6.76
N TYR A 59 -8.21 -13.58 6.55
CA TYR A 59 -7.21 -13.87 7.58
C TYR A 59 -6.93 -12.67 8.48
N TYR A 60 -7.00 -11.45 7.93
CA TYR A 60 -6.69 -10.21 8.65
C TYR A 60 -7.63 -9.97 9.84
N HIS A 61 -8.92 -10.24 9.67
CA HIS A 61 -9.90 -10.13 10.73
C HIS A 61 -11.13 -11.00 10.43
N GLU A 62 -11.52 -11.83 11.40
CA GLU A 62 -12.68 -12.73 11.25
C GLU A 62 -13.97 -11.93 11.00
N GLY A 63 -14.73 -12.32 9.97
CA GLY A 63 -15.95 -11.62 9.57
C GLY A 63 -15.74 -10.26 8.94
N PHE A 64 -14.50 -9.91 8.57
CA PHE A 64 -14.18 -8.60 7.97
C PHE A 64 -14.98 -8.36 6.69
N ASN A 65 -15.62 -7.20 6.63
CA ASN A 65 -16.28 -6.68 5.44
C ASN A 65 -15.75 -5.28 5.12
N ARG A 66 -14.98 -5.15 4.05
CA ARG A 66 -14.37 -3.88 3.63
C ARG A 66 -15.37 -2.74 3.39
N ARG A 67 -16.66 -3.07 3.24
CA ARG A 67 -17.74 -2.11 2.99
C ARG A 67 -18.55 -1.77 4.23
N SER A 68 -18.28 -2.42 5.38
CA SER A 68 -18.99 -2.11 6.63
C SER A 68 -18.48 -0.82 7.26
N GLU A 69 -19.38 -0.14 7.96
CA GLU A 69 -19.03 0.98 8.85
C GLU A 69 -18.61 0.40 10.21
N ASP A 70 -17.33 0.18 10.38
CA ASP A 70 -16.74 -0.35 11.62
C ASP A 70 -15.41 0.35 11.96
N PRO A 71 -14.91 0.21 13.20
CA PRO A 71 -13.70 0.87 13.64
C PRO A 71 -12.46 0.50 12.83
N ILE A 72 -12.34 -0.76 12.37
CA ILE A 72 -11.18 -1.21 11.60
C ILE A 72 -11.17 -0.52 10.24
N ASN A 73 -12.31 -0.50 9.53
CA ASN A 73 -12.42 0.21 8.26
C ASN A 73 -12.16 1.70 8.39
N SER A 74 -12.56 2.32 9.49
CA SER A 74 -12.27 3.73 9.77
C SER A 74 -10.77 3.98 9.88
N ARG A 75 -10.04 3.10 10.58
CA ARG A 75 -8.58 3.16 10.69
C ARG A 75 -7.90 2.95 9.34
N LEU A 76 -8.27 1.90 8.62
CA LEU A 76 -7.72 1.59 7.29
C LEU A 76 -7.96 2.76 6.31
N ASN A 77 -9.18 3.28 6.24
CA ASN A 77 -9.54 4.37 5.35
C ASN A 77 -8.74 5.63 5.63
N TYR A 78 -8.57 5.98 6.92
CA TYR A 78 -7.78 7.15 7.32
C TYR A 78 -6.30 6.97 6.96
N GLY A 79 -5.71 5.84 7.31
CA GLY A 79 -4.30 5.55 7.00
C GLY A 79 -4.01 5.52 5.50
N TYR A 80 -4.90 4.89 4.72
CA TYR A 80 -4.77 4.91 3.26
C TYR A 80 -4.89 6.33 2.69
N ALA A 81 -5.80 7.16 3.20
CA ALA A 81 -5.92 8.54 2.77
C ALA A 81 -4.65 9.36 3.04
N VAL A 82 -4.00 9.13 4.18
CA VAL A 82 -2.73 9.78 4.54
C VAL A 82 -1.62 9.40 3.55
N VAL A 83 -1.41 8.10 3.31
CA VAL A 83 -0.36 7.63 2.39
C VAL A 83 -0.66 8.06 0.96
N ARG A 84 -1.92 7.93 0.48
CA ARG A 84 -2.34 8.40 -0.83
C ARG A 84 -2.05 9.89 -1.03
N SER A 85 -2.31 10.70 0.00
CA SER A 85 -2.07 12.14 -0.06
C SER A 85 -0.58 12.47 -0.16
N ALA A 86 0.29 11.69 0.50
CA ALA A 86 1.74 11.84 0.37
C ALA A 86 2.21 11.51 -1.06
N ILE A 87 1.71 10.40 -1.63
CA ILE A 87 2.01 10.00 -3.01
C ILE A 87 1.52 11.07 -3.99
N ALA A 88 0.28 11.55 -3.86
CA ALA A 88 -0.29 12.56 -4.74
C ALA A 88 0.53 13.87 -4.72
N ARG A 89 0.97 14.33 -3.54
CA ARG A 89 1.85 15.50 -3.42
C ARG A 89 3.18 15.30 -4.14
N LYS A 90 3.81 14.12 -3.98
CA LYS A 90 5.07 13.83 -4.65
C LYS A 90 4.90 13.75 -6.16
N LEU A 91 3.82 13.14 -6.65
CA LEU A 91 3.49 13.10 -8.08
C LEU A 91 3.41 14.49 -8.69
N VAL A 92 2.64 15.38 -8.06
CA VAL A 92 2.51 16.77 -8.52
C VAL A 92 3.86 17.50 -8.48
N ALA A 93 4.62 17.36 -7.40
CA ALA A 93 5.94 17.97 -7.25
C ALA A 93 6.95 17.49 -8.31
N THR A 94 6.75 16.29 -8.85
CA THR A 94 7.61 15.67 -9.87
C THR A 94 7.11 15.96 -11.31
N GLY A 95 5.94 16.60 -11.44
CA GLY A 95 5.36 17.00 -12.72
C GLY A 95 4.34 16.01 -13.29
N PHE A 96 3.94 14.99 -12.52
CA PHE A 96 2.84 14.11 -12.91
C PHE A 96 1.48 14.74 -12.60
N HIS A 97 0.49 14.39 -13.42
CA HIS A 97 -0.92 14.69 -13.13
C HIS A 97 -1.56 13.46 -12.45
N PRO A 98 -2.02 13.57 -11.19
CA PRO A 98 -2.48 12.39 -10.43
C PRO A 98 -3.73 11.71 -11.01
N THR A 99 -4.46 12.38 -11.89
CA THR A 99 -5.69 11.86 -12.52
C THR A 99 -5.43 10.75 -13.52
N PHE A 100 -4.27 10.76 -14.21
CA PHE A 100 -3.96 9.79 -15.25
C PHE A 100 -3.28 8.56 -14.65
N GLY A 101 -4.07 7.52 -14.37
CA GLY A 101 -3.59 6.27 -13.80
C GLY A 101 -2.79 5.42 -14.78
N ILE A 102 -2.10 4.44 -14.22
CA ILE A 102 -1.45 3.35 -14.96
C ILE A 102 -2.50 2.30 -15.34
N HIS A 103 -3.40 2.00 -14.42
CA HIS A 103 -4.47 1.02 -14.51
C HIS A 103 -5.86 1.64 -14.26
N HIS A 104 -6.05 2.36 -13.15
CA HIS A 104 -7.32 3.02 -12.85
C HIS A 104 -7.61 4.16 -13.83
N ASP A 105 -8.82 4.16 -14.39
CA ASP A 105 -9.31 5.17 -15.35
C ASP A 105 -10.75 5.62 -15.00
N ASN A 106 -10.94 6.09 -13.77
CA ASN A 106 -12.23 6.66 -13.37
C ASN A 106 -12.21 8.17 -13.62
N GLN A 107 -13.03 8.66 -14.56
CA GLN A 107 -13.10 10.07 -14.96
C GLN A 107 -13.49 11.01 -13.81
N LEU A 108 -14.16 10.52 -12.78
CA LEU A 108 -14.55 11.30 -11.59
C LEU A 108 -13.49 11.28 -10.49
N ASN A 109 -12.43 10.52 -10.65
CA ASN A 109 -11.36 10.38 -9.67
C ASN A 109 -10.13 11.21 -10.05
N ALA A 110 -9.86 12.25 -9.27
CA ALA A 110 -8.68 13.10 -9.46
C ALA A 110 -7.35 12.44 -9.05
N PHE A 111 -7.37 11.18 -8.55
CA PHE A 111 -6.24 10.52 -7.92
C PHE A 111 -5.95 9.11 -8.47
N ASN A 112 -6.39 8.79 -9.70
CA ASN A 112 -6.20 7.46 -10.29
C ASN A 112 -4.76 6.95 -10.18
N LEU A 113 -3.76 7.78 -10.51
CA LEU A 113 -2.35 7.40 -10.41
C LEU A 113 -1.89 7.19 -8.97
N ALA A 114 -2.36 8.01 -8.04
CA ALA A 114 -2.03 7.82 -6.63
C ALA A 114 -2.71 6.57 -6.06
N ASP A 115 -3.91 6.21 -6.56
CA ASP A 115 -4.60 4.97 -6.20
C ASP A 115 -3.90 3.73 -6.76
N ASP A 116 -3.28 3.81 -7.94
CA ASP A 116 -2.41 2.73 -8.45
C ASP A 116 -1.16 2.55 -7.58
N LEU A 117 -0.50 3.65 -7.27
CA LEU A 117 0.80 3.63 -6.60
C LEU A 117 0.73 3.37 -5.08
N ILE A 118 -0.45 3.52 -4.45
CA ILE A 118 -0.61 3.20 -3.02
C ILE A 118 -0.65 1.69 -2.78
N GLU A 119 -0.99 0.88 -3.76
CA GLU A 119 -1.25 -0.54 -3.57
C GLU A 119 -0.13 -1.28 -2.80
N PRO A 120 1.16 -1.11 -3.12
CA PRO A 120 2.24 -1.76 -2.36
C PRO A 120 2.40 -1.26 -0.92
N TYR A 121 1.85 -0.08 -0.60
CA TYR A 121 1.95 0.53 0.72
C TYR A 121 0.77 0.19 1.63
N ARG A 122 -0.34 -0.37 1.11
CA ARG A 122 -1.53 -0.66 1.92
C ARG A 122 -1.21 -1.52 3.13
N ALA A 123 -0.41 -2.55 2.95
CA ALA A 123 -0.03 -3.47 4.02
C ALA A 123 0.70 -2.82 5.20
N ILE A 124 1.40 -1.69 5.00
CA ILE A 124 2.00 -0.91 6.11
C ILE A 124 0.90 -0.27 6.97
N VAL A 125 -0.12 0.26 6.32
CA VAL A 125 -1.29 0.82 7.01
C VAL A 125 -2.03 -0.29 7.75
N ASP A 126 -2.17 -1.46 7.14
CA ASP A 126 -2.84 -2.61 7.74
C ASP A 126 -2.14 -3.04 9.05
N LEU A 127 -0.79 -3.08 9.05
CA LEU A 127 0.00 -3.36 10.25
C LEU A 127 -0.25 -2.33 11.37
N VAL A 128 -0.23 -1.05 11.04
CA VAL A 128 -0.49 0.02 12.03
C VAL A 128 -1.92 -0.05 12.54
N ALA A 129 -2.89 -0.29 11.67
CA ALA A 129 -4.29 -0.38 12.03
C ALA A 129 -4.60 -1.60 12.90
N HIS A 130 -3.88 -2.72 12.71
CA HIS A 130 -4.07 -3.96 13.46
C HIS A 130 -3.59 -3.85 14.91
N ASN A 131 -2.53 -3.08 15.19
CA ASN A 131 -1.92 -3.00 16.51
C ASN A 131 -2.84 -2.43 17.61
N ASN A 132 -3.80 -1.58 17.24
CA ASN A 132 -4.72 -0.95 18.18
C ASN A 132 -6.13 -0.94 17.61
N ILE A 133 -6.87 -2.05 17.76
CA ILE A 133 -8.26 -2.12 17.31
C ILE A 133 -9.11 -1.18 18.18
N ALA A 134 -9.51 -0.05 17.60
CA ALA A 134 -10.37 0.92 18.24
C ALA A 134 -11.76 0.34 18.51
N SER A 135 -12.36 0.75 19.63
CA SER A 135 -13.75 0.41 19.95
C SER A 135 -14.77 1.34 19.28
N ASN A 136 -14.32 2.46 18.70
CA ASN A 136 -15.18 3.48 18.11
C ASN A 136 -14.89 3.71 16.62
N ILE A 137 -15.95 3.95 15.83
CA ILE A 137 -15.86 4.34 14.42
C ILE A 137 -15.17 5.69 14.25
N GLN A 138 -15.43 6.63 15.19
CA GLN A 138 -14.83 7.95 15.14
C GLN A 138 -13.42 7.92 15.77
N LEU A 139 -12.40 8.14 14.93
CA LEU A 139 -11.02 8.13 15.37
C LEU A 139 -10.69 9.32 16.29
N SER A 140 -10.08 9.03 17.43
CA SER A 140 -9.47 10.02 18.31
C SER A 140 -8.28 10.73 17.67
N LYS A 141 -7.82 11.81 18.31
CA LYS A 141 -6.62 12.53 17.85
C LYS A 141 -5.35 11.66 17.93
N SER A 142 -5.23 10.82 18.95
CA SER A 142 -4.11 9.90 19.13
C SER A 142 -4.09 8.83 18.02
N GLU A 143 -5.23 8.22 17.72
CA GLU A 143 -5.33 7.21 16.65
C GLU A 143 -4.99 7.79 15.29
N ARG A 144 -5.49 9.00 14.97
CA ARG A 144 -5.12 9.69 13.73
C ARG A 144 -3.63 9.97 13.64
N ARG A 145 -2.98 10.37 14.77
CA ARG A 145 -1.54 10.59 14.83
C ARG A 145 -0.76 9.29 14.60
N GLU A 146 -1.18 8.21 15.24
CA GLU A 146 -0.60 6.87 15.05
C GLU A 146 -0.66 6.43 13.58
N LEU A 147 -1.83 6.51 12.96
CA LEU A 147 -2.01 6.14 11.56
C LEU A 147 -1.22 7.05 10.60
N ALA A 148 -1.11 8.34 10.91
CA ALA A 148 -0.28 9.26 10.15
C ALA A 148 1.23 8.92 10.28
N HIS A 149 1.63 8.33 11.41
CA HIS A 149 3.00 7.88 11.62
C HIS A 149 3.41 6.73 10.70
N ALA A 150 2.46 6.06 10.02
CA ALA A 150 2.75 5.07 8.98
C ALA A 150 3.76 5.58 7.93
N LEU A 151 3.78 6.89 7.64
CA LEU A 151 4.74 7.52 6.72
C LEU A 151 6.19 7.49 7.22
N HIS A 152 6.41 7.29 8.50
CA HIS A 152 7.73 7.24 9.13
C HIS A 152 8.22 5.81 9.40
N ASN A 153 7.35 4.80 9.21
CA ASN A 153 7.74 3.41 9.39
C ASN A 153 8.81 2.99 8.38
N ALA A 154 9.66 2.08 8.82
CA ALA A 154 10.72 1.54 7.99
C ALA A 154 10.17 0.56 6.94
N CYS A 155 10.76 0.59 5.76
CA CYS A 155 10.59 -0.39 4.69
C CYS A 155 11.93 -0.57 3.95
N ILE A 156 12.01 -1.52 3.03
CA ILE A 156 13.20 -1.75 2.20
C ILE A 156 12.87 -1.43 0.75
N VAL A 157 13.71 -0.63 0.09
CA VAL A 157 13.67 -0.39 -1.35
C VAL A 157 15.05 -0.71 -1.93
N ASP A 158 15.13 -1.59 -2.91
CA ASP A 158 16.40 -2.05 -3.51
C ASP A 158 17.43 -2.52 -2.47
N GLY A 159 17.00 -3.21 -1.42
CA GLY A 159 17.86 -3.72 -0.36
C GLY A 159 18.30 -2.66 0.67
N VAL A 160 17.86 -1.41 0.55
CA VAL A 160 18.20 -0.33 1.48
C VAL A 160 17.02 -0.03 2.40
N LYS A 161 17.28 0.01 3.72
CA LYS A 161 16.27 0.38 4.72
C LYS A 161 16.05 1.90 4.66
N VAL A 162 14.80 2.30 4.41
CA VAL A 162 14.36 3.71 4.35
C VAL A 162 13.02 3.85 5.07
N ASN A 163 12.55 5.08 5.32
CA ASN A 163 11.17 5.27 5.76
C ASN A 163 10.21 5.35 4.55
N VAL A 164 8.90 5.21 4.82
CA VAL A 164 7.85 5.23 3.79
C VAL A 164 7.87 6.52 2.96
N MET A 165 8.11 7.69 3.57
CA MET A 165 8.22 8.96 2.84
C MET A 165 9.33 8.92 1.80
N SER A 166 10.52 8.46 2.20
CA SER A 166 11.66 8.30 1.27
C SER A 166 11.39 7.23 0.22
N ALA A 167 10.71 6.14 0.58
CA ALA A 167 10.29 5.10 -0.38
C ALA A 167 9.34 5.66 -1.45
N ILE A 168 8.40 6.51 -1.06
CA ILE A 168 7.49 7.22 -1.99
C ILE A 168 8.31 8.11 -2.95
N ASP A 169 9.28 8.86 -2.43
CA ASP A 169 10.15 9.68 -3.26
C ASP A 169 10.93 8.84 -4.28
N ILE A 170 11.53 7.74 -3.85
CA ILE A 170 12.29 6.82 -4.71
C ILE A 170 11.38 6.20 -5.78
N MET A 171 10.17 5.75 -5.39
CA MET A 171 9.19 5.17 -6.31
C MET A 171 8.79 6.16 -7.40
N VAL A 172 8.38 7.37 -7.04
CA VAL A 172 7.92 8.38 -8.01
C VAL A 172 9.05 8.84 -8.93
N GLU A 173 10.27 9.01 -8.41
CA GLU A 173 11.44 9.34 -9.24
C GLU A 173 11.80 8.20 -10.20
N SER A 174 11.69 6.93 -9.79
CA SER A 174 11.88 5.79 -10.69
C SER A 174 10.77 5.73 -11.77
N LEU A 175 9.51 5.98 -11.39
CA LEU A 175 8.40 6.07 -12.34
C LEU A 175 8.67 7.16 -13.40
N LYS A 176 9.16 8.32 -12.98
CA LYS A 176 9.54 9.41 -13.90
C LYS A 176 10.57 8.95 -14.92
N ARG A 177 11.64 8.31 -14.49
CA ARG A 177 12.67 7.79 -15.40
C ARG A 177 12.11 6.76 -16.36
N ILE A 178 11.25 5.86 -15.88
CA ILE A 178 10.63 4.83 -16.69
C ILE A 178 9.73 5.44 -17.78
N ILE A 179 8.90 6.42 -17.42
CA ILE A 179 7.86 6.97 -18.32
C ILE A 179 8.43 8.08 -19.21
N LEU A 180 9.17 9.03 -18.64
CA LEU A 180 9.59 10.24 -19.34
C LEU A 180 10.96 10.06 -20.01
N ASP A 181 11.89 9.37 -19.36
CA ASP A 181 13.25 9.19 -19.85
C ASP A 181 13.44 7.85 -20.59
N ALA A 182 12.34 7.08 -20.78
CA ALA A 182 12.33 5.78 -21.43
C ALA A 182 13.32 4.77 -20.83
N SER A 183 13.61 4.86 -19.53
CA SER A 183 14.46 3.92 -18.80
C SER A 183 13.89 2.49 -18.87
N THR A 184 14.78 1.51 -18.90
CA THR A 184 14.44 0.08 -18.84
C THR A 184 14.50 -0.48 -17.42
N GLU A 185 14.75 0.37 -16.41
CA GLU A 185 14.69 -0.05 -15.01
C GLU A 185 13.27 -0.49 -14.60
N LYS A 186 13.19 -1.28 -13.53
CA LYS A 186 11.92 -1.61 -12.90
C LYS A 186 11.48 -0.51 -11.93
N LEU A 187 10.16 -0.41 -11.72
CA LEU A 187 9.60 0.47 -10.70
C LEU A 187 10.12 0.05 -9.32
N LYS A 188 10.63 1.00 -8.55
CA LYS A 188 11.19 0.77 -7.22
C LYS A 188 10.08 0.76 -6.19
N LEU A 189 9.76 -0.41 -5.68
CA LEU A 189 8.64 -0.65 -4.79
C LEU A 189 9.08 -1.03 -3.38
N PRO A 190 8.31 -0.70 -2.33
CA PRO A 190 8.68 -0.98 -0.95
C PRO A 190 8.40 -2.44 -0.58
N MET A 191 9.31 -3.05 0.15
CA MET A 191 9.05 -4.25 0.92
C MET A 191 8.85 -3.85 2.39
N ILE A 192 7.71 -4.22 2.97
CA ILE A 192 7.37 -3.82 4.33
C ILE A 192 8.23 -4.51 5.40
N LEU A 193 8.39 -3.84 6.53
CA LEU A 193 9.03 -4.34 7.74
C LEU A 193 8.05 -4.31 8.92
N PRO A 194 8.33 -5.02 10.03
CA PRO A 194 7.57 -4.85 11.27
C PRO A 194 7.51 -3.37 11.68
N VAL A 195 6.34 -2.95 12.15
CA VAL A 195 6.10 -1.59 12.64
C VAL A 195 6.69 -1.45 14.04
N GLU A 196 7.52 -0.45 14.25
CA GLU A 196 8.03 -0.12 15.58
C GLU A 196 6.90 0.52 16.40
N SER A 197 6.63 0.01 17.62
CA SER A 197 5.63 0.60 18.51
C SER A 197 6.02 2.03 18.90
N MET A 198 5.04 2.94 18.97
CA MET A 198 5.25 4.32 19.39
C MET A 198 5.50 4.46 20.91
N GLU A 199 5.76 3.36 21.62
CA GLU A 199 6.15 3.37 23.04
C GLU A 199 7.55 3.96 23.19
N GLY A 200 7.64 5.28 23.31
CA GLY A 200 8.90 5.99 23.53
C GLY A 200 8.96 7.41 22.98
N ILE A 201 7.96 7.88 22.27
CA ILE A 201 7.88 9.28 21.84
C ILE A 201 6.88 10.01 22.75
N THR A 202 7.22 10.07 24.04
CA THR A 202 6.70 11.08 24.96
C THR A 202 7.74 12.20 24.98
N GLU A 203 7.46 13.27 24.22
CA GLU A 203 7.56 14.70 24.59
C GLU A 203 7.36 15.57 23.35
#